data_85549929b0933c973d1dc96e6e0d84af
#
_entry.id   85549929b0933c973d1dc96e6e0d84af
#
_cell.length_a   1.000
_cell.length_b   1.000
_cell.length_c   1.000
_cell.angle_alpha   90.00
_cell.angle_beta   90.00
_cell.angle_gamma   90.00
#
_symmetry.space_group_name_H-M   'P 1'
#
loop_
_entity.id
_entity.type
_entity.pdbx_description
1 polymer ?
#
loop_
_entity_poly.entity_id
_entity_poly.type
_entity_poly.pdbx_seq_one_letter_code
_entity_poly.pdbx_strand_id
1 'polypeptide(L)'
;MTPTMAASSMCVFAAMSGAVGRPAGGSAAVPGRSLSSSSSKQGKRAVVSQPLAASVVTETPAPAIAPAPPAVPRPAVDAPRRRGGRGGAGEHAAWKSIPQERWEGALELEGELPLWLDGTYLRNGPGLWNLGDYGFRHLFDGYATLVRVSFRHGRAVGAHRQIESEAYKAARAHGKVCYREFSEVPKPDSFLSYVGQLATLFSGSSLTDNSNTGVVRLGDGRVLCLTETVKGSVVVDPDTLDTLGRFEYTDRLGGLVHSAHPVVTDTEFWTLIPDLIRPGYSVVRMDAGTSERRLVGRVGCRGGPAPGWVHSFPVTDHYVVVPEMPLRYCAKNLLRAEPTPLYKFEWHLESGSYMHVMCKASGRVVASVEVPPFVTFHFINAYEETDGDGRVTAIVADCCEHNANTSILDKLRLQNLRSFAGQDVLPDARVGRFRIPLDGSPFGDLESALDPDEHGRGMDMCSINPARLGKKYRYAYACGARRPCNFPNTLTKIDLVEKTAKNWYEEGTVPSEPFFVPRPGAVEEDDGVAISMVSAKDGSAYALVLDAKTFQEIARAKFPYAMPYGLHCCWVPRNSDA
;
A
#
# COMPACT_ATOMS: atom_id res chain seq x y z
N MET A 1 -54.80 17.24 -9.08
CA MET A 1 -54.33 18.54 -9.49
C MET A 1 -53.30 18.99 -8.48
N THR A 2 -52.05 18.73 -8.76
CA THR A 2 -50.90 19.30 -8.06
C THR A 2 -49.75 19.32 -9.06
N PRO A 3 -49.08 20.41 -9.30
CA PRO A 3 -48.01 20.46 -10.29
C PRO A 3 -46.67 20.08 -9.69
N THR A 4 -46.00 19.23 -10.41
CA THR A 4 -44.61 18.81 -10.35
C THR A 4 -43.68 20.02 -10.41
N MET A 5 -42.81 20.17 -9.41
CA MET A 5 -41.62 21.02 -9.52
C MET A 5 -40.40 20.17 -9.78
N ALA A 6 -39.99 20.08 -11.02
CA ALA A 6 -38.64 19.72 -11.43
C ALA A 6 -37.80 21.00 -11.46
N ALA A 7 -36.86 21.12 -10.55
CA ALA A 7 -35.89 22.23 -10.57
C ALA A 7 -34.49 21.59 -10.64
N SER A 8 -33.93 21.64 -11.82
CA SER A 8 -32.71 22.36 -12.19
C SER A 8 -31.59 22.33 -11.12
N SER A 9 -30.71 21.36 -11.25
CA SER A 9 -29.37 21.36 -10.63
C SER A 9 -28.29 21.13 -11.69
N MET A 10 -28.32 21.94 -12.71
CA MET A 10 -27.23 22.08 -13.69
C MET A 10 -26.91 23.57 -13.80
N CYS A 11 -25.97 24.06 -13.00
CA CYS A 11 -25.27 25.35 -13.25
C CYS A 11 -24.35 25.68 -12.07
N VAL A 12 -23.20 24.98 -11.92
CA VAL A 12 -22.05 25.52 -11.18
C VAL A 12 -20.71 25.13 -11.83
N PHE A 13 -20.71 24.34 -12.89
CA PHE A 13 -19.45 23.86 -13.51
C PHE A 13 -19.02 24.58 -14.80
N ALA A 14 -19.62 25.74 -15.13
CA ALA A 14 -19.33 26.43 -16.38
C ALA A 14 -18.92 27.89 -16.16
N ALA A 15 -17.89 28.13 -15.36
CA ALA A 15 -17.28 29.48 -15.33
C ALA A 15 -15.84 29.39 -14.82
N MET A 16 -14.92 28.96 -15.68
CA MET A 16 -13.50 29.35 -15.69
C MET A 16 -12.79 28.69 -16.90
N SER A 17 -13.19 29.11 -18.10
CA SER A 17 -12.34 29.09 -19.29
C SER A 17 -12.21 30.50 -19.82
N GLY A 18 -11.32 31.27 -19.23
CA GLY A 18 -10.89 32.57 -19.69
C GLY A 18 -9.95 32.45 -20.88
N ALA A 19 -10.35 33.05 -21.97
CA ALA A 19 -9.66 33.13 -23.25
C ALA A 19 -8.26 33.73 -23.15
N VAL A 20 -7.31 33.11 -23.85
CA VAL A 20 -6.13 33.83 -24.36
C VAL A 20 -6.10 33.65 -25.87
N GLY A 21 -6.11 34.80 -26.53
CA GLY A 21 -6.28 34.97 -27.96
C GLY A 21 -5.11 34.43 -28.79
N ARG A 22 -5.45 34.04 -29.99
CA ARG A 22 -4.54 33.84 -31.13
C ARG A 22 -4.13 35.21 -31.72
N PRO A 23 -2.95 35.29 -32.31
CA PRO A 23 -2.80 35.97 -33.59
C PRO A 23 -2.39 35.00 -34.71
N ALA A 24 -2.92 35.33 -35.87
CA ALA A 24 -2.77 34.62 -37.13
C ALA A 24 -1.51 35.02 -37.90
N GLY A 25 -1.08 34.12 -38.75
CA GLY A 25 -0.60 34.48 -40.09
C GLY A 25 0.89 34.36 -40.33
N GLY A 26 1.26 33.55 -41.36
CA GLY A 26 2.55 33.66 -42.03
C GLY A 26 3.10 32.35 -42.59
N SER A 27 2.57 32.01 -43.77
CA SER A 27 3.13 30.98 -44.69
C SER A 27 4.42 31.49 -45.37
N ALA A 28 5.47 30.67 -45.43
CA ALA A 28 6.42 30.73 -46.56
C ALA A 28 7.25 29.45 -46.66
N ALA A 29 7.46 29.05 -47.88
CA ALA A 29 7.91 27.80 -48.43
C ALA A 29 9.42 27.52 -48.33
N VAL A 30 9.74 26.24 -48.52
CA VAL A 30 10.99 25.52 -48.78
C VAL A 30 11.83 26.12 -49.93
N PRO A 31 13.18 25.96 -50.00
CA PRO A 31 13.69 24.79 -50.66
C PRO A 31 14.96 24.14 -50.08
N GLY A 32 15.08 22.85 -50.37
CA GLY A 32 16.19 22.00 -50.02
C GLY A 32 17.47 22.19 -50.84
N ARG A 33 18.53 21.56 -50.34
CA ARG A 33 19.65 21.03 -51.16
C ARG A 33 20.44 19.97 -50.40
N SER A 34 20.77 19.03 -51.15
CA SER A 34 21.45 17.76 -51.08
C SER A 34 22.97 17.81 -50.92
N LEU A 35 23.54 16.64 -50.50
CA LEU A 35 24.84 16.05 -50.78
C LEU A 35 26.07 16.67 -50.08
N SER A 36 26.87 15.87 -49.36
CA SER A 36 27.82 14.93 -49.94
C SER A 36 28.60 14.16 -48.85
N SER A 37 28.91 12.95 -49.19
CA SER A 37 29.81 11.99 -48.55
C SER A 37 31.26 12.43 -48.51
N SER A 38 32.01 12.04 -47.46
CA SER A 38 33.42 11.70 -47.63
C SER A 38 33.91 10.76 -46.51
N SER A 39 34.45 9.65 -46.97
CA SER A 39 35.18 8.62 -46.25
C SER A 39 36.64 9.04 -45.99
N SER A 40 37.25 8.62 -44.88
CA SER A 40 38.66 8.21 -44.84
C SER A 40 39.04 7.56 -43.50
N LYS A 41 39.35 6.28 -43.56
CA LYS A 41 40.63 5.59 -43.36
C LYS A 41 41.16 5.49 -41.91
N GLN A 42 41.22 4.25 -41.57
CA GLN A 42 42.07 3.47 -40.64
C GLN A 42 43.38 4.09 -40.15
N GLY A 43 43.63 3.87 -38.85
CA GLY A 43 44.96 3.90 -38.26
C GLY A 43 45.00 2.95 -37.05
N LYS A 44 45.49 1.73 -37.26
CA LYS A 44 45.88 0.78 -36.22
C LYS A 44 47.15 1.29 -35.53
N ARG A 45 47.16 1.36 -34.19
CA ARG A 45 48.40 1.35 -33.40
C ARG A 45 48.28 0.30 -32.31
N ALA A 46 49.19 -0.65 -32.37
CA ALA A 46 49.46 -1.65 -31.36
C ALA A 46 50.08 -1.00 -30.13
N VAL A 47 49.64 -1.38 -28.95
CA VAL A 47 50.32 -1.05 -27.67
C VAL A 47 50.81 -2.36 -27.07
N VAL A 48 52.13 -2.36 -26.88
CA VAL A 48 52.94 -3.41 -26.31
C VAL A 48 52.69 -3.44 -24.79
N SER A 49 52.40 -4.61 -24.27
CA SER A 49 52.33 -4.93 -22.86
C SER A 49 53.74 -5.14 -22.26
N GLN A 50 54.04 -4.39 -21.20
CA GLN A 50 55.15 -4.73 -20.29
C GLN A 50 54.57 -5.16 -18.93
N PRO A 51 55.18 -6.12 -18.23
CA PRO A 51 54.70 -6.64 -16.96
C PRO A 51 55.17 -5.75 -15.82
N LEU A 52 54.25 -5.38 -14.90
CA LEU A 52 54.55 -4.69 -13.66
C LEU A 52 54.93 -5.70 -12.56
N ALA A 53 56.04 -5.41 -11.90
CA ALA A 53 56.62 -6.16 -10.81
C ALA A 53 55.71 -6.14 -9.55
N ALA A 54 55.64 -7.25 -8.86
CA ALA A 54 54.97 -7.41 -7.58
C ALA A 54 55.72 -6.61 -6.49
N SER A 55 55.01 -5.67 -5.88
CA SER A 55 55.45 -5.02 -4.63
C SER A 55 54.91 -5.77 -3.44
N VAL A 56 55.79 -6.29 -2.62
CA VAL A 56 55.45 -6.89 -1.32
C VAL A 56 55.03 -5.77 -0.37
N VAL A 57 53.79 -5.77 0.05
CA VAL A 57 53.27 -4.89 1.10
C VAL A 57 53.48 -5.60 2.44
N THR A 58 54.34 -5.06 3.26
CA THR A 58 54.55 -5.45 4.67
C THR A 58 53.34 -4.95 5.48
N GLU A 59 52.63 -5.88 6.10
CA GLU A 59 51.57 -5.58 7.06
C GLU A 59 52.12 -4.91 8.30
N THR A 60 51.61 -3.72 8.60
CA THR A 60 51.81 -3.03 9.87
C THR A 60 50.71 -3.46 10.82
N PRO A 61 50.97 -3.92 12.06
CA PRO A 61 49.93 -4.34 12.98
C PRO A 61 49.08 -3.15 13.44
N ALA A 62 47.75 -3.32 13.46
CA ALA A 62 46.79 -2.35 13.95
C ALA A 62 47.00 -2.02 15.44
N PRO A 63 46.81 -0.76 15.88
CA PRO A 63 46.93 -0.40 17.28
C PRO A 63 45.83 -1.06 18.13
N ALA A 64 46.24 -1.61 19.28
CA ALA A 64 45.37 -2.21 20.28
C ALA A 64 44.36 -1.18 20.80
N ILE A 65 43.05 -1.55 20.72
CA ILE A 65 41.97 -0.77 21.30
C ILE A 65 42.04 -0.86 22.82
N ALA A 66 42.19 0.29 23.47
CA ALA A 66 42.16 0.40 24.93
C ALA A 66 40.76 0.01 25.46
N PRO A 67 40.66 -0.65 26.63
CA PRO A 67 39.37 -1.00 27.21
C PRO A 67 38.57 0.23 27.61
N ALA A 68 37.26 0.22 27.29
CA ALA A 68 36.34 1.28 27.66
C ALA A 68 36.26 1.47 29.19
N PRO A 69 36.13 2.72 29.70
CA PRO A 69 35.98 2.95 31.12
C PRO A 69 34.65 2.36 31.63
N PRO A 70 34.58 1.93 32.91
CA PRO A 70 33.39 1.31 33.49
C PRO A 70 32.24 2.33 33.51
N ALA A 71 31.06 1.84 33.10
CA ALA A 71 29.83 2.63 33.06
C ALA A 71 29.44 3.11 34.47
N VAL A 72 29.26 4.41 34.63
CA VAL A 72 28.71 5.02 35.84
C VAL A 72 27.22 4.60 35.94
N PRO A 73 26.75 4.07 37.10
CA PRO A 73 25.35 3.74 37.25
C PRO A 73 24.47 5.00 37.19
N ARG A 74 23.55 5.06 36.23
CA ARG A 74 22.51 6.09 36.23
C ARG A 74 21.49 5.79 37.34
N PRO A 75 21.03 6.82 38.08
CA PRO A 75 20.00 6.60 39.10
C PRO A 75 18.74 6.05 38.46
N ALA A 76 18.17 5.02 39.10
CA ALA A 76 16.90 4.43 38.72
C ALA A 76 15.81 5.52 38.75
N VAL A 77 15.22 5.77 37.59
CA VAL A 77 14.01 6.59 37.50
C VAL A 77 12.87 5.69 37.97
N ASP A 78 12.26 6.04 39.10
CA ASP A 78 11.11 5.35 39.65
C ASP A 78 10.02 5.20 38.57
N ALA A 79 9.64 3.95 38.29
CA ALA A 79 8.48 3.63 37.47
C ALA A 79 7.23 4.19 38.15
N PRO A 80 6.31 4.85 37.43
CA PRO A 80 5.09 5.37 38.03
C PRO A 80 4.26 4.21 38.57
N ARG A 81 4.03 4.25 39.91
CA ARG A 81 3.14 3.31 40.62
C ARG A 81 1.75 3.32 39.97
N ARG A 82 1.35 2.21 39.39
CA ARG A 82 -0.01 1.98 38.89
C ARG A 82 -1.01 2.18 40.06
N ARG A 83 -1.81 3.24 39.96
CA ARG A 83 -3.06 3.32 40.76
C ARG A 83 -4.03 2.29 40.17
N GLY A 84 -4.41 1.32 40.98
CA GLY A 84 -5.37 0.28 40.60
C GLY A 84 -6.74 0.89 40.30
N GLY A 85 -7.05 1.02 39.01
CA GLY A 85 -8.40 1.22 38.50
C GLY A 85 -9.03 -0.16 38.28
N ARG A 86 -10.26 -0.37 38.73
CA ARG A 86 -11.07 -1.58 38.54
C ARG A 86 -11.10 -1.95 37.05
N GLY A 87 -10.61 -3.15 36.71
CA GLY A 87 -10.48 -3.62 35.34
C GLY A 87 -11.83 -3.88 34.67
N GLY A 88 -12.20 -2.99 33.75
CA GLY A 88 -12.99 -3.36 32.60
C GLY A 88 -12.10 -4.22 31.68
N ALA A 89 -12.68 -5.20 30.97
CA ALA A 89 -11.96 -6.04 30.01
C ALA A 89 -11.10 -5.12 29.12
N GLY A 90 -9.78 -5.21 29.26
CA GLY A 90 -8.86 -4.21 28.72
C GLY A 90 -8.92 -4.22 27.18
N GLU A 91 -9.00 -3.03 26.60
CA GLU A 91 -8.92 -2.80 25.17
C GLU A 91 -7.67 -3.48 24.59
N HIS A 92 -7.82 -4.20 23.45
CA HIS A 92 -6.72 -4.89 22.79
C HIS A 92 -5.60 -3.92 22.39
N ALA A 93 -4.36 -4.32 22.63
CA ALA A 93 -3.18 -3.48 22.38
C ALA A 93 -3.03 -3.03 20.92
N ALA A 94 -3.51 -3.84 19.97
CA ALA A 94 -3.53 -3.51 18.54
C ALA A 94 -4.24 -2.18 18.22
N TRP A 95 -5.18 -1.75 19.07
CA TRP A 95 -6.00 -0.54 18.86
C TRP A 95 -5.59 0.62 19.75
N LYS A 96 -4.43 0.54 20.38
CA LYS A 96 -3.86 1.60 21.22
C LYS A 96 -2.74 2.32 20.50
N SER A 97 -2.67 3.63 20.71
CA SER A 97 -1.54 4.42 20.23
C SER A 97 -0.24 3.90 20.84
N ILE A 98 0.82 3.92 20.05
CA ILE A 98 2.16 3.58 20.51
C ILE A 98 2.60 4.59 21.59
N PRO A 99 3.20 4.14 22.70
CA PRO A 99 3.50 5.00 23.84
C PRO A 99 4.71 5.92 23.61
N GLN A 100 5.55 5.61 22.64
CA GLN A 100 6.79 6.33 22.34
C GLN A 100 6.85 6.73 20.87
N GLU A 101 7.45 7.88 20.57
CA GLU A 101 7.59 8.34 19.17
C GLU A 101 8.66 7.58 18.41
N ARG A 102 9.66 7.09 19.11
CA ARG A 102 10.74 6.28 18.56
C ARG A 102 11.32 5.33 19.59
N TRP A 103 11.78 4.21 19.13
CA TRP A 103 12.54 3.23 19.89
C TRP A 103 13.42 2.40 18.97
N GLU A 104 14.55 1.94 19.47
CA GLU A 104 15.41 0.97 18.80
C GLU A 104 16.11 0.09 19.84
N GLY A 105 16.24 -1.22 19.56
CA GLY A 105 16.91 -2.16 20.44
C GLY A 105 16.96 -3.57 19.91
N ALA A 106 17.79 -4.41 20.53
CA ALA A 106 17.80 -5.84 20.26
C ALA A 106 16.48 -6.46 20.68
N LEU A 107 15.96 -7.37 19.86
CA LEU A 107 14.75 -8.14 20.16
C LEU A 107 15.14 -9.48 20.82
N GLU A 108 14.37 -9.88 21.83
CA GLU A 108 14.45 -11.21 22.41
C GLU A 108 13.91 -12.23 21.38
N LEU A 109 14.68 -13.29 21.13
CA LEU A 109 14.31 -14.35 20.19
C LEU A 109 13.83 -15.59 20.93
N GLU A 110 12.69 -16.12 20.47
CA GLU A 110 12.26 -17.51 20.72
C GLU A 110 12.36 -18.27 19.39
N GLY A 111 12.96 -19.46 19.40
CA GLY A 111 13.27 -20.21 18.18
C GLY A 111 14.59 -19.78 17.52
N GLU A 112 14.84 -20.24 16.31
CA GLU A 112 16.08 -20.02 15.56
C GLU A 112 15.79 -19.42 14.19
N LEU A 113 16.31 -18.21 13.94
CA LEU A 113 16.17 -17.54 12.64
C LEU A 113 17.08 -18.19 11.59
N PRO A 114 16.60 -18.42 10.36
CA PRO A 114 17.45 -18.91 9.28
C PRO A 114 18.60 -17.93 9.01
N LEU A 115 19.82 -18.44 8.92
CA LEU A 115 21.02 -17.61 8.70
C LEU A 115 21.00 -16.86 7.36
N TRP A 116 20.25 -17.37 6.36
CA TRP A 116 20.09 -16.72 5.07
C TRP A 116 19.10 -15.52 5.12
N LEU A 117 18.30 -15.41 6.18
CA LEU A 117 17.41 -14.28 6.37
C LEU A 117 18.23 -13.04 6.79
N ASP A 118 18.74 -12.32 5.81
CA ASP A 118 19.59 -11.14 5.98
C ASP A 118 18.98 -9.95 5.22
N GLY A 119 18.46 -8.98 5.96
CA GLY A 119 17.75 -7.81 5.40
C GLY A 119 16.83 -7.18 6.43
N THR A 120 16.01 -6.27 5.93
CA THR A 120 15.14 -5.43 6.76
C THR A 120 13.68 -5.58 6.34
N TYR A 121 12.86 -6.03 7.27
CA TYR A 121 11.41 -6.00 7.18
C TYR A 121 10.90 -4.65 7.68
N LEU A 122 10.18 -3.94 6.84
CA LEU A 122 9.52 -2.69 7.19
C LEU A 122 8.01 -2.90 7.17
N ARG A 123 7.32 -2.39 8.19
CA ARG A 123 5.86 -2.37 8.27
C ARG A 123 5.39 -0.96 8.56
N ASN A 124 4.51 -0.44 7.73
CA ASN A 124 3.88 0.85 7.93
C ASN A 124 2.40 0.68 8.30
N GLY A 125 1.84 1.69 8.92
CA GLY A 125 0.42 1.73 9.25
C GLY A 125 0.11 2.80 10.30
N PRO A 126 -1.17 2.97 10.62
CA PRO A 126 -1.56 3.87 11.69
C PRO A 126 -1.02 3.37 13.03
N GLY A 127 -0.44 4.25 13.82
CA GLY A 127 0.09 3.88 15.14
C GLY A 127 -0.16 4.94 16.22
N LEU A 128 -0.71 6.08 15.83
CA LEU A 128 -1.08 7.15 16.75
C LEU A 128 -2.52 7.60 16.46
N TRP A 129 -3.46 7.21 17.32
CA TRP A 129 -4.89 7.54 17.19
C TRP A 129 -5.39 8.57 18.22
N ASN A 130 -4.48 9.24 18.93
CA ASN A 130 -4.80 10.25 19.93
C ASN A 130 -3.91 11.48 19.76
N LEU A 131 -4.50 12.66 19.91
CA LEU A 131 -3.84 13.96 20.01
C LEU A 131 -4.29 14.62 21.30
N GLY A 132 -3.54 14.44 22.38
CA GLY A 132 -4.04 14.79 23.71
C GLY A 132 -5.35 14.05 24.01
N ASP A 133 -6.41 14.80 24.32
CA ASP A 133 -7.74 14.26 24.60
C ASP A 133 -8.56 13.94 23.33
N TYR A 134 -8.10 14.35 22.16
CA TYR A 134 -8.78 14.06 20.89
C TYR A 134 -8.45 12.64 20.41
N GLY A 135 -9.47 11.80 20.23
CA GLY A 135 -9.35 10.45 19.67
C GLY A 135 -9.89 10.38 18.24
N PHE A 136 -9.14 9.76 17.33
CA PHE A 136 -9.61 9.45 15.99
C PHE A 136 -10.74 8.42 16.01
N ARG A 137 -11.58 8.44 14.96
CA ARG A 137 -12.77 7.58 14.87
C ARG A 137 -12.53 6.32 14.03
N HIS A 138 -11.64 6.37 13.07
CA HIS A 138 -11.44 5.27 12.12
C HIS A 138 -9.99 4.78 12.16
N LEU A 139 -9.81 3.47 11.88
CA LEU A 139 -8.49 2.84 11.80
C LEU A 139 -7.54 3.62 10.87
N PHE A 140 -8.04 4.03 9.72
CA PHE A 140 -7.23 4.68 8.67
C PHE A 140 -6.82 6.13 8.96
N ASP A 141 -7.37 6.76 10.00
CA ASP A 141 -7.03 8.16 10.32
C ASP A 141 -5.76 8.29 11.17
N GLY A 142 -5.32 7.21 11.84
CA GLY A 142 -4.15 7.25 12.71
C GLY A 142 -2.89 7.70 11.99
N TYR A 143 -2.07 8.52 12.65
CA TYR A 143 -0.79 8.96 12.06
C TYR A 143 0.19 7.80 11.95
N ALA A 144 0.95 7.82 10.86
CA ALA A 144 1.82 6.74 10.44
C ALA A 144 2.93 6.44 11.43
N THR A 145 3.06 5.16 11.80
CA THR A 145 4.20 4.62 12.55
C THR A 145 4.90 3.58 11.70
N LEU A 146 6.13 3.87 11.30
CA LEU A 146 6.99 2.93 10.59
C LEU A 146 7.72 2.04 11.60
N VAL A 147 7.62 0.73 11.41
CA VAL A 147 8.28 -0.30 12.23
C VAL A 147 9.30 -1.02 11.38
N ARG A 148 10.46 -1.27 11.93
CA ARG A 148 11.57 -2.00 11.33
C ARG A 148 11.92 -3.22 12.17
N VAL A 149 12.16 -4.35 11.50
CA VAL A 149 12.86 -5.51 12.08
C VAL A 149 13.99 -5.88 11.13
N SER A 150 15.23 -5.64 11.56
CA SER A 150 16.42 -6.01 10.82
C SER A 150 16.91 -7.36 11.29
N PHE A 151 17.00 -8.31 10.36
CA PHE A 151 17.50 -9.67 10.58
C PHE A 151 18.95 -9.75 10.10
N ARG A 152 19.83 -10.30 10.92
CA ARG A 152 21.24 -10.45 10.58
C ARG A 152 21.91 -11.53 11.42
N HIS A 153 22.57 -12.50 10.77
CA HIS A 153 23.33 -13.55 11.45
C HIS A 153 22.54 -14.27 12.56
N GLY A 154 21.26 -14.58 12.29
CA GLY A 154 20.37 -15.24 13.26
C GLY A 154 19.94 -14.34 14.44
N ARG A 155 20.10 -13.03 14.34
CA ARG A 155 19.66 -12.04 15.34
C ARG A 155 18.62 -11.10 14.74
N ALA A 156 17.85 -10.43 15.61
CA ALA A 156 16.88 -9.42 15.22
C ALA A 156 17.06 -8.14 16.04
N VAL A 157 17.00 -6.99 15.33
CA VAL A 157 16.98 -5.65 15.93
C VAL A 157 15.71 -4.97 15.49
N GLY A 158 14.91 -4.52 16.45
CA GLY A 158 13.66 -3.79 16.22
C GLY A 158 13.86 -2.29 16.34
N ALA A 159 13.06 -1.55 15.59
CA ALA A 159 12.91 -0.10 15.74
C ALA A 159 11.52 0.33 15.32
N HIS A 160 11.07 1.48 15.79
CA HIS A 160 9.93 2.19 15.22
C HIS A 160 10.11 3.70 15.32
N ARG A 161 9.40 4.42 14.44
CA ARG A 161 9.37 5.86 14.44
C ARG A 161 8.08 6.40 13.82
N GLN A 162 7.61 7.54 14.32
CA GLN A 162 6.53 8.29 13.70
C GLN A 162 7.02 8.93 12.40
N ILE A 163 6.22 8.84 11.34
CA ILE A 163 6.49 9.56 10.09
C ILE A 163 6.18 11.03 10.28
N GLU A 164 7.17 11.89 10.03
CA GLU A 164 7.06 13.33 10.22
C GLU A 164 6.41 14.03 9.01
N SER A 165 5.17 13.62 8.66
CA SER A 165 4.36 14.28 7.64
C SER A 165 3.98 15.70 8.08
N GLU A 166 3.59 16.57 7.14
CA GLU A 166 3.08 17.91 7.47
C GLU A 166 1.80 17.82 8.31
N ALA A 167 0.92 16.87 7.98
CA ALA A 167 -0.30 16.62 8.72
C ALA A 167 -0.02 16.25 10.19
N TYR A 168 0.93 15.33 10.42
CA TYR A 168 1.33 14.94 11.78
C TYR A 168 1.95 16.11 12.55
N LYS A 169 2.90 16.83 11.96
CA LYS A 169 3.56 18.00 12.60
C LYS A 169 2.56 19.10 12.95
N ALA A 170 1.65 19.43 12.02
CA ALA A 170 0.61 20.43 12.25
C ALA A 170 -0.38 19.99 13.34
N ALA A 171 -0.83 18.73 13.31
CA ALA A 171 -1.74 18.21 14.30
C ALA A 171 -1.13 18.21 15.70
N ARG A 172 0.14 17.84 15.81
CA ARG A 172 0.88 17.86 17.07
C ARG A 172 1.07 19.29 17.61
N ALA A 173 1.39 20.25 16.74
CA ALA A 173 1.57 21.65 17.12
C ALA A 173 0.27 22.31 17.61
N HIS A 174 -0.88 21.93 17.03
CA HIS A 174 -2.17 22.56 17.30
C HIS A 174 -3.11 21.73 18.18
N GLY A 175 -2.76 20.48 18.53
CA GLY A 175 -3.61 19.57 19.31
C GLY A 175 -4.94 19.20 18.62
N LYS A 176 -5.02 19.35 17.28
CA LYS A 176 -6.24 19.08 16.50
C LYS A 176 -5.89 18.62 15.09
N VAL A 177 -6.85 17.96 14.42
CA VAL A 177 -6.73 17.60 12.99
C VAL A 177 -6.71 18.87 12.15
N CYS A 178 -5.66 19.05 11.34
CA CYS A 178 -5.44 20.23 10.50
C CYS A 178 -5.70 19.98 9.03
N TYR A 179 -5.62 18.72 8.58
CA TYR A 179 -5.86 18.30 7.20
C TYR A 179 -7.02 17.31 7.15
N ARG A 180 -7.61 17.17 5.96
CA ARG A 180 -8.67 16.19 5.73
C ARG A 180 -8.04 14.79 5.62
N GLU A 181 -8.33 13.95 6.62
CA GLU A 181 -7.97 12.54 6.66
C GLU A 181 -9.01 11.66 5.95
N PHE A 182 -8.98 10.36 6.15
CA PHE A 182 -9.95 9.44 5.55
C PHE A 182 -11.38 9.70 6.07
N SER A 183 -11.58 9.72 7.38
CA SER A 183 -12.85 9.98 8.04
C SER A 183 -12.91 11.30 8.82
N GLU A 184 -11.76 11.88 9.15
CA GLU A 184 -11.70 13.11 9.92
C GLU A 184 -11.59 14.34 9.01
N VAL A 185 -12.39 15.35 9.35
CA VAL A 185 -12.43 16.63 8.64
C VAL A 185 -12.11 17.73 9.63
N PRO A 186 -11.17 18.65 9.32
CA PRO A 186 -10.90 19.80 10.17
C PRO A 186 -12.18 20.60 10.42
N LYS A 187 -12.50 20.88 11.69
CA LYS A 187 -13.66 21.70 12.03
C LYS A 187 -13.35 23.16 11.68
N PRO A 188 -14.18 23.84 10.86
CA PRO A 188 -13.99 25.25 10.57
C PRO A 188 -14.32 26.09 11.81
N ASP A 189 -13.44 27.03 12.15
CA ASP A 189 -13.62 27.93 13.30
C ASP A 189 -14.57 29.10 12.93
N SER A 190 -14.84 29.33 11.63
CA SER A 190 -15.70 30.40 11.12
C SER A 190 -16.24 30.08 9.72
N PHE A 191 -17.24 30.85 9.27
CA PHE A 191 -17.75 30.74 7.89
C PHE A 191 -16.65 31.01 6.84
N LEU A 192 -15.77 31.97 7.06
CA LEU A 192 -14.65 32.27 6.17
C LEU A 192 -13.65 31.09 6.13
N SER A 193 -13.38 30.44 7.26
CA SER A 193 -12.58 29.23 7.33
C SER A 193 -13.22 28.09 6.54
N TYR A 194 -14.54 27.92 6.62
CA TYR A 194 -15.26 26.92 5.82
C TYR A 194 -15.12 27.16 4.31
N VAL A 195 -15.33 28.40 3.86
CA VAL A 195 -15.15 28.76 2.44
C VAL A 195 -13.71 28.53 1.99
N GLY A 196 -12.74 28.89 2.83
CA GLY A 196 -11.32 28.63 2.58
C GLY A 196 -11.02 27.12 2.44
N GLN A 197 -11.57 26.28 3.31
CA GLN A 197 -11.42 24.82 3.21
C GLN A 197 -12.02 24.26 1.91
N LEU A 198 -13.17 24.76 1.47
CA LEU A 198 -13.76 24.35 0.19
C LEU A 198 -12.85 24.73 -1.00
N ALA A 199 -12.32 25.95 -1.00
CA ALA A 199 -11.41 26.41 -2.06
C ALA A 199 -10.13 25.55 -2.12
N THR A 200 -9.58 25.19 -0.95
CA THR A 200 -8.35 24.39 -0.85
C THR A 200 -8.57 22.90 -1.15
N LEU A 201 -9.80 22.39 -1.07
CA LEU A 201 -10.11 21.02 -1.43
C LEU A 201 -9.83 20.75 -2.91
N PHE A 202 -10.24 21.65 -3.80
CA PHE A 202 -10.04 21.49 -5.25
C PHE A 202 -8.58 21.60 -5.67
N SER A 203 -7.74 22.30 -4.91
CA SER A 203 -6.29 22.33 -5.12
C SER A 203 -5.57 21.13 -4.49
N GLY A 204 -6.27 20.32 -3.69
CA GLY A 204 -5.68 19.24 -2.90
C GLY A 204 -4.87 19.70 -1.68
N SER A 205 -4.73 21.02 -1.45
CA SER A 205 -3.89 21.55 -0.37
C SER A 205 -4.45 21.26 1.02
N SER A 206 -5.76 21.06 1.16
CA SER A 206 -6.40 20.64 2.42
C SER A 206 -6.38 19.14 2.67
N LEU A 207 -5.95 18.32 1.71
CA LEU A 207 -5.82 16.88 1.88
C LEU A 207 -4.59 16.55 2.72
N THR A 208 -4.64 15.43 3.41
CA THR A 208 -3.52 14.95 4.24
C THR A 208 -2.35 14.45 3.38
N ASP A 209 -1.15 14.48 3.96
CA ASP A 209 0.03 13.74 3.54
C ASP A 209 0.40 12.64 4.57
N ASN A 210 -0.56 12.25 5.42
CA ASN A 210 -0.40 11.15 6.37
C ASN A 210 -0.13 9.85 5.60
N SER A 211 1.13 9.45 5.55
CA SER A 211 1.61 8.34 4.73
C SER A 211 1.51 7.01 5.50
N ASN A 212 0.31 6.66 5.94
CA ASN A 212 0.02 5.49 6.78
C ASN A 212 -0.50 4.26 6.02
N THR A 213 -0.67 4.36 4.70
CA THR A 213 -1.29 3.28 3.92
C THR A 213 -0.39 2.06 3.80
N GLY A 214 0.87 2.26 3.47
CA GLY A 214 1.81 1.18 3.27
C GLY A 214 3.24 1.68 3.11
N VAL A 215 4.15 0.76 2.82
CA VAL A 215 5.55 1.04 2.53
C VAL A 215 6.00 0.19 1.35
N VAL A 216 6.75 0.79 0.42
CA VAL A 216 7.32 0.10 -0.75
C VAL A 216 8.77 0.50 -0.96
N ARG A 217 9.56 -0.44 -1.48
CA ARG A 217 10.90 -0.19 -1.98
C ARG A 217 10.85 -0.05 -3.50
N LEU A 218 11.34 1.06 -4.03
CA LEU A 218 11.49 1.26 -5.48
C LEU A 218 12.71 0.48 -5.99
N GLY A 219 12.74 0.20 -7.28
CA GLY A 219 13.84 -0.55 -7.92
C GLY A 219 15.21 0.11 -7.78
N ASP A 220 15.27 1.42 -7.54
CA ASP A 220 16.51 2.17 -7.26
C ASP A 220 16.91 2.19 -5.77
N GLY A 221 16.16 1.49 -4.93
CA GLY A 221 16.45 1.36 -3.49
C GLY A 221 15.76 2.39 -2.59
N ARG A 222 15.17 3.47 -3.13
CA ARG A 222 14.38 4.42 -2.31
C ARG A 222 13.21 3.72 -1.66
N VAL A 223 12.91 4.07 -0.42
CA VAL A 223 11.77 3.54 0.34
C VAL A 223 10.74 4.65 0.53
N LEU A 224 9.49 4.35 0.16
CA LEU A 224 8.38 5.29 0.25
C LEU A 224 7.32 4.77 1.22
N CYS A 225 6.91 5.61 2.16
CA CYS A 225 5.66 5.44 2.91
C CYS A 225 4.52 6.09 2.12
N LEU A 226 3.45 5.34 1.89
CA LEU A 226 2.41 5.65 0.91
C LEU A 226 1.22 6.39 1.51
N THR A 227 0.58 7.22 0.68
CA THR A 227 -0.74 7.83 0.93
C THR A 227 -1.55 7.82 -0.36
N GLU A 228 -2.88 7.88 -0.26
CA GLU A 228 -3.78 7.96 -1.44
C GLU A 228 -3.96 9.37 -1.99
N THR A 229 -3.41 10.40 -1.37
CA THR A 229 -3.68 11.79 -1.77
C THR A 229 -2.65 12.35 -2.73
N VAL A 230 -3.03 13.38 -3.48
CA VAL A 230 -2.15 14.11 -4.41
C VAL A 230 -0.89 14.68 -3.75
N LYS A 231 -0.90 14.90 -2.44
CA LYS A 231 0.28 15.40 -1.72
C LYS A 231 1.48 14.46 -1.81
N GLY A 232 1.23 13.22 -2.19
CA GLY A 232 2.29 12.26 -2.46
C GLY A 232 2.82 11.56 -1.20
N SER A 233 3.63 10.55 -1.47
CA SER A 233 4.25 9.70 -0.46
C SER A 233 5.45 10.38 0.19
N VAL A 234 5.93 9.80 1.27
CA VAL A 234 7.09 10.31 2.03
C VAL A 234 8.27 9.36 1.84
N VAL A 235 9.44 9.91 1.53
CA VAL A 235 10.70 9.15 1.46
C VAL A 235 11.24 8.96 2.86
N VAL A 236 11.65 7.75 3.18
CA VAL A 236 12.23 7.40 4.47
C VAL A 236 13.57 6.70 4.30
N ASP A 237 14.42 6.86 5.27
CA ASP A 237 15.65 6.08 5.39
C ASP A 237 15.31 4.72 6.05
N PRO A 238 15.58 3.57 5.40
CA PRO A 238 15.22 2.27 5.93
C PRO A 238 16.04 1.84 7.15
N ASP A 239 17.21 2.43 7.38
CA ASP A 239 18.09 2.07 8.48
C ASP A 239 17.82 2.91 9.73
N THR A 240 17.58 4.21 9.59
CA THR A 240 17.33 5.13 10.71
C THR A 240 15.86 5.42 10.95
N LEU A 241 14.99 5.08 9.99
CA LEU A 241 13.56 5.44 9.92
C LEU A 241 13.31 6.96 9.88
N ASP A 242 14.33 7.75 9.53
CA ASP A 242 14.17 9.18 9.36
C ASP A 242 13.27 9.52 8.19
N THR A 243 12.40 10.50 8.38
CA THR A 243 11.62 11.11 7.31
C THR A 243 12.52 12.04 6.51
N LEU A 244 12.89 11.65 5.29
CA LEU A 244 13.78 12.44 4.44
C LEU A 244 13.06 13.58 3.71
N GLY A 245 11.76 13.47 3.55
CA GLY A 245 10.93 14.47 2.90
C GLY A 245 9.83 13.87 2.06
N ARG A 246 9.08 14.72 1.35
CA ARG A 246 8.04 14.28 0.42
C ARG A 246 8.68 13.75 -0.86
N PHE A 247 8.11 12.68 -1.39
CA PHE A 247 8.44 12.21 -2.74
C PHE A 247 7.77 13.12 -3.77
N GLU A 248 8.55 13.97 -4.42
CA GLU A 248 8.03 14.93 -5.38
C GLU A 248 8.10 14.35 -6.80
N TYR A 249 6.94 14.28 -7.44
CA TYR A 249 6.87 13.97 -8.86
C TYR A 249 7.30 15.19 -9.68
N THR A 250 8.10 14.96 -10.72
CA THR A 250 8.59 16.04 -11.61
C THR A 250 7.66 16.32 -12.78
N ASP A 251 6.62 15.51 -12.95
CA ASP A 251 5.59 15.70 -13.96
C ASP A 251 4.49 16.68 -13.53
N ARG A 252 3.53 16.91 -14.45
CA ARG A 252 2.35 17.76 -14.22
C ARG A 252 1.03 16.99 -14.30
N LEU A 253 1.07 15.67 -14.04
CA LEU A 253 -0.14 14.86 -14.01
C LEU A 253 -0.97 15.25 -12.78
N GLY A 254 -2.15 15.79 -13.05
CA GLY A 254 -3.10 16.20 -12.02
C GLY A 254 -3.83 15.02 -11.39
N GLY A 255 -4.66 15.34 -10.41
CA GLY A 255 -5.51 14.40 -9.67
C GLY A 255 -5.63 14.85 -8.22
N LEU A 256 -6.62 14.38 -7.50
CA LEU A 256 -6.77 14.61 -6.05
C LEU A 256 -6.32 13.38 -5.24
N VAL A 257 -6.48 12.22 -5.83
CA VAL A 257 -6.17 10.93 -5.22
C VAL A 257 -5.55 10.00 -6.28
N HIS A 258 -4.85 8.99 -5.82
CA HIS A 258 -4.35 7.87 -6.64
C HIS A 258 -4.61 6.55 -5.90
N SER A 259 -4.37 5.41 -6.54
CA SER A 259 -4.50 4.11 -5.87
C SER A 259 -3.55 4.02 -4.68
N ALA A 260 -4.02 3.43 -3.59
CA ALA A 260 -3.24 3.22 -2.37
C ALA A 260 -2.03 2.30 -2.59
N HIS A 261 -2.23 1.31 -3.47
CA HIS A 261 -1.24 0.28 -3.77
C HIS A 261 -0.73 0.42 -5.20
N PRO A 262 0.39 1.16 -5.39
CA PRO A 262 1.11 1.08 -6.65
C PRO A 262 1.67 -0.33 -6.84
N VAL A 263 1.70 -0.80 -8.07
CA VAL A 263 2.43 -2.03 -8.41
C VAL A 263 3.87 -1.65 -8.70
N VAL A 264 4.80 -2.18 -7.90
CA VAL A 264 6.23 -1.86 -7.95
C VAL A 264 7.02 -3.10 -8.32
N THR A 265 7.89 -2.96 -9.31
CA THR A 265 8.89 -3.94 -9.71
C THR A 265 10.28 -3.31 -9.63
N ASP A 266 11.33 -4.08 -9.90
CA ASP A 266 12.70 -3.55 -9.93
C ASP A 266 12.91 -2.46 -10.99
N THR A 267 12.03 -2.39 -12.02
CA THR A 267 12.18 -1.47 -13.13
C THR A 267 11.07 -0.44 -13.26
N GLU A 268 9.90 -0.69 -12.67
CA GLU A 268 8.68 0.09 -12.93
C GLU A 268 7.86 0.31 -11.66
N PHE A 269 7.16 1.43 -11.67
CA PHE A 269 6.12 1.79 -10.70
C PHE A 269 4.85 2.13 -11.49
N TRP A 270 3.75 1.43 -11.20
CA TRP A 270 2.45 1.65 -11.82
C TRP A 270 1.46 2.17 -10.80
N THR A 271 0.63 3.14 -11.18
CA THR A 271 -0.46 3.65 -10.35
C THR A 271 -1.66 4.09 -11.19
N LEU A 272 -2.83 4.14 -10.58
CA LEU A 272 -4.06 4.65 -11.17
C LEU A 272 -4.43 5.98 -10.51
N ILE A 273 -4.86 6.94 -11.33
CA ILE A 273 -5.35 8.24 -10.88
C ILE A 273 -6.81 8.36 -11.31
N PRO A 274 -7.79 8.24 -10.38
CA PRO A 274 -9.19 8.54 -10.66
C PRO A 274 -9.36 10.00 -11.07
N ASP A 275 -10.06 10.24 -12.17
CA ASP A 275 -10.41 11.59 -12.66
C ASP A 275 -11.85 11.92 -12.25
N LEU A 276 -12.00 12.79 -11.25
CA LEU A 276 -13.31 13.18 -10.70
C LEU A 276 -14.02 14.23 -11.56
N ILE A 277 -13.32 14.86 -12.50
CA ILE A 277 -13.86 15.89 -13.38
C ILE A 277 -14.36 15.26 -14.69
N ARG A 278 -13.56 14.37 -15.25
CA ARG A 278 -13.91 13.55 -16.41
C ARG A 278 -13.99 12.10 -15.97
N PRO A 279 -15.16 11.62 -15.51
CA PRO A 279 -15.25 10.31 -14.85
C PRO A 279 -14.49 9.20 -15.57
N GLY A 280 -13.46 8.69 -14.91
CA GLY A 280 -12.54 7.72 -15.49
C GLY A 280 -11.26 7.58 -14.70
N TYR A 281 -10.27 6.99 -15.35
CA TYR A 281 -8.98 6.66 -14.73
C TYR A 281 -7.83 6.95 -15.68
N SER A 282 -6.77 7.54 -15.17
CA SER A 282 -5.47 7.61 -15.85
C SER A 282 -4.58 6.47 -15.37
N VAL A 283 -4.08 5.67 -16.30
CA VAL A 283 -3.07 4.65 -16.03
C VAL A 283 -1.71 5.30 -16.20
N VAL A 284 -0.89 5.23 -15.18
CA VAL A 284 0.35 5.99 -15.07
C VAL A 284 1.50 5.04 -14.72
N ARG A 285 2.64 5.25 -15.38
CA ARG A 285 3.88 4.52 -15.14
C ARG A 285 5.02 5.48 -14.81
N MET A 286 5.93 5.06 -13.95
CA MET A 286 7.21 5.69 -13.67
C MET A 286 8.32 4.65 -13.76
N ASP A 287 9.42 4.98 -14.41
CA ASP A 287 10.59 4.11 -14.48
C ASP A 287 11.42 4.21 -13.20
N ALA A 288 12.03 3.11 -12.77
CA ALA A 288 12.95 3.11 -11.63
C ALA A 288 14.09 4.13 -11.84
N GLY A 289 14.53 4.75 -10.74
CA GLY A 289 15.56 5.79 -10.77
C GLY A 289 15.05 7.18 -11.18
N THR A 290 13.77 7.30 -11.53
CA THR A 290 13.15 8.59 -11.88
C THR A 290 12.11 9.03 -10.85
N SER A 291 11.59 10.25 -11.02
CA SER A 291 10.41 10.76 -10.32
C SER A 291 9.39 11.32 -11.32
N GLU A 292 9.56 11.01 -12.61
CA GLU A 292 8.68 11.44 -13.69
C GLU A 292 7.67 10.36 -14.04
N ARG A 293 6.39 10.62 -13.74
CA ARG A 293 5.30 9.75 -14.15
C ARG A 293 4.91 10.06 -15.59
N ARG A 294 4.57 9.02 -16.34
CA ARG A 294 4.09 9.13 -17.72
C ARG A 294 2.69 8.55 -17.83
N LEU A 295 1.81 9.29 -18.49
CA LEU A 295 0.48 8.78 -18.82
C LEU A 295 0.62 7.69 -19.89
N VAL A 296 0.19 6.48 -19.55
CA VAL A 296 0.14 5.36 -20.50
C VAL A 296 -1.16 5.41 -21.31
N GLY A 297 -2.29 5.63 -20.64
CA GLY A 297 -3.59 5.75 -21.28
C GLY A 297 -4.67 6.18 -20.31
N ARG A 298 -5.88 6.41 -20.85
CA ARG A 298 -7.07 6.77 -20.08
C ARG A 298 -8.18 5.76 -20.31
N VAL A 299 -8.92 5.46 -19.23
CA VAL A 299 -10.12 4.65 -19.24
C VAL A 299 -11.28 5.52 -18.81
N GLY A 300 -12.34 5.64 -19.62
CA GLY A 300 -13.60 6.28 -19.21
C GLY A 300 -14.44 5.31 -18.40
N CYS A 301 -15.15 5.80 -17.38
CA CYS A 301 -16.12 5.00 -16.65
C CYS A 301 -17.23 4.53 -17.57
N ARG A 302 -17.69 3.29 -17.40
CA ARG A 302 -18.84 2.74 -18.09
C ARG A 302 -20.13 2.91 -17.28
N GLY A 303 -20.03 2.87 -15.97
CA GLY A 303 -21.15 3.04 -15.07
C GLY A 303 -21.08 4.39 -14.33
N GLY A 304 -22.17 4.99 -14.02
CA GLY A 304 -22.33 6.09 -13.07
C GLY A 304 -21.62 7.43 -13.35
N PRO A 305 -21.91 8.43 -12.53
CA PRO A 305 -21.48 9.82 -12.73
C PRO A 305 -20.06 10.10 -12.24
N ALA A 306 -19.42 9.15 -11.56
CA ALA A 306 -18.10 9.31 -10.95
C ALA A 306 -17.32 7.99 -11.02
N PRO A 307 -15.97 8.01 -10.98
CA PRO A 307 -15.18 6.79 -10.94
C PRO A 307 -15.45 6.00 -9.65
N GLY A 308 -15.42 4.66 -9.77
CA GLY A 308 -15.38 3.77 -8.62
C GLY A 308 -14.08 3.97 -7.83
N TRP A 309 -14.11 3.64 -6.55
CA TRP A 309 -12.91 3.63 -5.74
C TRP A 309 -11.92 2.58 -6.24
N VAL A 310 -10.68 2.97 -6.42
CA VAL A 310 -9.58 2.07 -6.77
C VAL A 310 -8.53 2.14 -5.68
N HIS A 311 -8.58 1.18 -4.75
CA HIS A 311 -7.59 1.06 -3.69
C HIS A 311 -6.34 0.35 -4.19
N SER A 312 -6.52 -0.79 -4.86
CA SER A 312 -5.48 -1.54 -5.57
C SER A 312 -5.95 -1.97 -6.96
N PHE A 313 -5.06 -2.47 -7.78
CA PHE A 313 -5.36 -2.95 -9.12
C PHE A 313 -4.33 -3.99 -9.55
N PRO A 314 -4.69 -4.98 -10.37
CA PRO A 314 -3.75 -5.99 -10.81
C PRO A 314 -3.06 -5.60 -12.13
N VAL A 315 -1.85 -6.11 -12.32
CA VAL A 315 -1.11 -6.05 -13.59
C VAL A 315 -0.68 -7.44 -14.00
N THR A 316 -0.48 -7.64 -15.31
CA THR A 316 0.15 -8.83 -15.89
C THR A 316 1.39 -8.41 -16.67
N ASP A 317 2.04 -9.33 -17.37
CA ASP A 317 3.20 -8.98 -18.18
C ASP A 317 2.85 -7.93 -19.25
N HIS A 318 1.67 -8.04 -19.92
CA HIS A 318 1.30 -7.17 -21.04
C HIS A 318 0.17 -6.18 -20.71
N TYR A 319 -0.56 -6.33 -19.61
CA TYR A 319 -1.79 -5.57 -19.35
C TYR A 319 -1.81 -4.94 -17.96
N VAL A 320 -2.58 -3.85 -17.88
CA VAL A 320 -3.06 -3.27 -16.60
C VAL A 320 -4.56 -3.45 -16.57
N VAL A 321 -5.09 -4.00 -15.47
CA VAL A 321 -6.54 -4.09 -15.26
C VAL A 321 -7.00 -2.96 -14.36
N VAL A 322 -7.98 -2.19 -14.81
CA VAL A 322 -8.58 -1.09 -14.06
C VAL A 322 -9.94 -1.53 -13.55
N PRO A 323 -10.09 -1.80 -12.25
CA PRO A 323 -11.36 -2.18 -11.66
C PRO A 323 -12.27 -0.96 -11.50
N GLU A 324 -13.52 -1.08 -11.93
CA GLU A 324 -14.55 -0.07 -11.72
C GLU A 324 -15.65 -0.66 -10.83
N MET A 325 -15.52 -0.43 -9.52
CA MET A 325 -16.47 -0.89 -8.50
C MET A 325 -17.72 0.00 -8.44
N PRO A 326 -18.86 -0.53 -7.94
CA PRO A 326 -20.05 0.29 -7.69
C PRO A 326 -19.90 1.22 -6.47
N LEU A 327 -18.88 1.06 -5.66
CA LEU A 327 -18.50 2.02 -4.61
C LEU A 327 -17.78 3.21 -5.24
N ARG A 328 -18.50 4.31 -5.43
CA ARG A 328 -18.05 5.46 -6.24
C ARG A 328 -17.75 6.69 -5.41
N TYR A 329 -16.82 7.51 -5.87
CA TYR A 329 -16.57 8.82 -5.26
C TYR A 329 -17.80 9.71 -5.34
N CYS A 330 -18.12 10.39 -4.24
CA CYS A 330 -19.24 11.30 -4.15
C CYS A 330 -18.79 12.73 -3.84
N ALA A 331 -18.93 13.63 -4.82
CA ALA A 331 -18.54 15.03 -4.65
C ALA A 331 -19.28 15.73 -3.50
N LYS A 332 -20.55 15.40 -3.27
CA LYS A 332 -21.34 15.95 -2.15
C LYS A 332 -20.74 15.55 -0.79
N ASN A 333 -20.28 14.30 -0.66
CA ASN A 333 -19.66 13.80 0.57
C ASN A 333 -18.28 14.40 0.79
N LEU A 334 -17.54 14.70 -0.27
CA LEU A 334 -16.28 15.44 -0.17
C LEU A 334 -16.46 16.86 0.35
N LEU A 335 -17.61 17.49 0.10
CA LEU A 335 -17.91 18.84 0.56
C LEU A 335 -18.47 18.90 2.00
N ARG A 336 -18.86 17.77 2.59
CA ARG A 336 -19.41 17.73 3.95
C ARG A 336 -18.30 17.85 4.99
N ALA A 337 -18.59 18.59 6.06
CA ALA A 337 -17.72 18.70 7.23
C ALA A 337 -17.81 17.47 8.15
N GLU A 338 -18.92 16.73 8.09
CA GLU A 338 -19.13 15.52 8.87
C GLU A 338 -19.05 14.29 7.94
N PRO A 339 -18.45 13.16 8.39
CA PRO A 339 -18.40 11.96 7.58
C PRO A 339 -19.79 11.37 7.40
N THR A 340 -20.06 10.88 6.19
CA THR A 340 -21.23 10.06 5.89
C THR A 340 -20.96 8.59 6.31
N PRO A 341 -21.96 7.69 6.30
CA PRO A 341 -21.74 6.27 6.57
C PRO A 341 -20.71 5.59 5.66
N LEU A 342 -20.59 6.04 4.42
CA LEU A 342 -19.59 5.56 3.45
C LEU A 342 -18.50 6.60 3.18
N TYR A 343 -18.33 7.61 4.06
CA TYR A 343 -17.30 8.67 3.98
C TYR A 343 -17.38 9.46 2.67
N LYS A 344 -16.34 9.41 1.85
CA LYS A 344 -16.24 10.09 0.54
C LYS A 344 -16.91 9.34 -0.61
N PHE A 345 -17.60 8.23 -0.31
CA PHE A 345 -18.21 7.35 -1.31
C PHE A 345 -19.72 7.26 -1.21
N GLU A 346 -20.33 6.74 -2.27
CA GLU A 346 -21.71 6.26 -2.35
C GLU A 346 -21.73 4.90 -3.07
N TRP A 347 -22.72 4.07 -2.73
CA TRP A 347 -22.92 2.76 -3.35
C TRP A 347 -23.93 2.88 -4.47
N HIS A 348 -23.51 2.59 -5.71
CA HIS A 348 -24.29 2.69 -6.94
C HIS A 348 -24.36 1.35 -7.65
N LEU A 349 -25.12 0.41 -7.09
CA LEU A 349 -25.23 -0.95 -7.64
C LEU A 349 -25.77 -0.95 -9.08
N GLU A 350 -26.71 -0.05 -9.38
CA GLU A 350 -27.32 0.15 -10.70
C GLU A 350 -26.33 0.62 -11.77
N SER A 351 -25.18 1.11 -11.37
CA SER A 351 -24.13 1.58 -12.29
C SER A 351 -23.30 0.44 -12.89
N GLY A 352 -23.51 -0.81 -12.43
CA GLY A 352 -22.70 -1.95 -12.84
C GLY A 352 -21.28 -1.93 -12.28
N SER A 353 -20.56 -3.00 -12.53
CA SER A 353 -19.15 -3.20 -12.17
C SER A 353 -18.40 -3.65 -13.40
N TYR A 354 -17.20 -3.11 -13.62
CA TYR A 354 -16.46 -3.40 -14.85
C TYR A 354 -14.99 -3.67 -14.55
N MET A 355 -14.39 -4.52 -15.38
CA MET A 355 -12.94 -4.69 -15.48
C MET A 355 -12.50 -4.19 -16.85
N HIS A 356 -11.67 -3.15 -16.85
CA HIS A 356 -11.10 -2.61 -18.09
C HIS A 356 -9.67 -3.10 -18.23
N VAL A 357 -9.35 -3.67 -19.37
CA VAL A 357 -8.01 -4.19 -19.67
C VAL A 357 -7.31 -3.25 -20.64
N MET A 358 -6.19 -2.68 -20.20
CA MET A 358 -5.37 -1.80 -21.00
C MET A 358 -4.05 -2.48 -21.37
N CYS A 359 -3.71 -2.48 -22.64
CA CYS A 359 -2.40 -2.94 -23.12
C CYS A 359 -1.30 -1.94 -22.71
N LYS A 360 -0.29 -2.40 -21.98
CA LYS A 360 0.83 -1.58 -21.48
C LYS A 360 1.62 -0.92 -22.62
N ALA A 361 1.83 -1.64 -23.72
CA ALA A 361 2.64 -1.17 -24.84
C ALA A 361 1.94 -0.08 -25.66
N SER A 362 0.63 -0.20 -25.89
CA SER A 362 -0.12 0.74 -26.74
C SER A 362 -0.91 1.79 -25.98
N GLY A 363 -1.13 1.62 -24.68
CA GLY A 363 -2.01 2.46 -23.85
C GLY A 363 -3.49 2.38 -24.25
N ARG A 364 -3.88 1.41 -25.09
CA ARG A 364 -5.27 1.24 -25.56
C ARG A 364 -6.01 0.27 -24.65
N VAL A 365 -7.28 0.59 -24.35
CA VAL A 365 -8.20 -0.35 -23.74
C VAL A 365 -8.57 -1.40 -24.78
N VAL A 366 -8.27 -2.66 -24.47
CA VAL A 366 -8.51 -3.81 -25.38
C VAL A 366 -9.80 -4.55 -25.01
N ALA A 367 -10.22 -4.46 -23.73
CA ALA A 367 -11.50 -5.00 -23.27
C ALA A 367 -12.08 -4.13 -22.15
N SER A 368 -13.41 -4.12 -22.06
CA SER A 368 -14.17 -3.51 -20.95
C SER A 368 -15.34 -4.43 -20.67
N VAL A 369 -15.18 -5.26 -19.66
CA VAL A 369 -16.05 -6.41 -19.39
C VAL A 369 -16.87 -6.10 -18.15
N GLU A 370 -18.19 -6.33 -18.22
CA GLU A 370 -19.06 -6.26 -17.06
C GLU A 370 -18.86 -7.51 -16.20
N VAL A 371 -18.77 -7.33 -14.89
CA VAL A 371 -18.58 -8.39 -13.91
C VAL A 371 -19.61 -8.29 -12.80
N PRO A 372 -19.86 -9.36 -12.02
CA PRO A 372 -20.69 -9.28 -10.83
C PRO A 372 -20.22 -8.17 -9.88
N PRO A 373 -21.13 -7.53 -9.12
CA PRO A 373 -20.78 -6.52 -8.14
C PRO A 373 -19.79 -7.06 -7.12
N PHE A 374 -18.80 -6.25 -6.77
CA PHE A 374 -17.77 -6.61 -5.81
C PHE A 374 -17.30 -5.41 -4.98
N VAL A 375 -16.70 -5.69 -3.83
CA VAL A 375 -15.94 -4.76 -3.01
C VAL A 375 -14.63 -5.42 -2.67
N THR A 376 -13.52 -4.77 -2.98
CA THR A 376 -12.19 -5.24 -2.60
C THR A 376 -11.28 -4.07 -2.23
N PHE A 377 -10.43 -4.28 -1.22
CA PHE A 377 -9.28 -3.43 -0.99
C PHE A 377 -8.10 -3.93 -1.82
N HIS A 378 -7.81 -5.24 -1.78
CA HIS A 378 -6.57 -5.78 -2.32
C HIS A 378 -6.82 -6.82 -3.41
N PHE A 379 -6.20 -6.58 -4.57
CA PHE A 379 -5.93 -7.63 -5.54
C PHE A 379 -4.69 -8.41 -5.10
N ILE A 380 -4.79 -9.73 -5.18
CA ILE A 380 -3.71 -10.65 -4.80
C ILE A 380 -2.67 -10.72 -5.91
N ASN A 381 -3.13 -11.06 -7.13
CA ASN A 381 -2.31 -11.13 -8.34
C ASN A 381 -3.22 -11.23 -9.58
N ALA A 382 -2.61 -11.12 -10.77
CA ALA A 382 -3.27 -11.50 -12.02
C ALA A 382 -2.28 -12.17 -12.96
N TYR A 383 -2.82 -12.93 -13.91
CA TYR A 383 -2.03 -13.58 -14.96
C TYR A 383 -2.84 -13.76 -16.24
N GLU A 384 -2.14 -14.05 -17.31
CA GLU A 384 -2.68 -14.23 -18.64
C GLU A 384 -2.96 -15.71 -18.93
N GLU A 385 -4.16 -16.01 -19.41
CA GLU A 385 -4.48 -17.31 -20.02
C GLU A 385 -4.22 -17.23 -21.52
N THR A 386 -3.54 -18.22 -22.06
CA THR A 386 -3.21 -18.30 -23.49
C THR A 386 -3.81 -19.55 -24.12
N ASP A 387 -4.16 -19.45 -25.39
CA ASP A 387 -4.52 -20.61 -26.20
C ASP A 387 -3.29 -21.41 -26.66
N GLY A 388 -3.52 -22.47 -27.44
CA GLY A 388 -2.46 -23.32 -27.96
C GLY A 388 -1.46 -22.63 -28.90
N ASP A 389 -1.83 -21.47 -29.45
CA ASP A 389 -0.99 -20.64 -30.31
C ASP A 389 -0.26 -19.52 -29.54
N GLY A 390 -0.42 -19.50 -28.21
CA GLY A 390 0.20 -18.50 -27.33
C GLY A 390 -0.48 -17.13 -27.33
N ARG A 391 -1.69 -17.01 -27.91
CA ARG A 391 -2.46 -15.77 -27.89
C ARG A 391 -3.18 -15.66 -26.54
N VAL A 392 -3.13 -14.48 -25.92
CA VAL A 392 -3.86 -14.22 -24.68
C VAL A 392 -5.36 -14.18 -24.94
N THR A 393 -6.12 -15.05 -24.26
CA THR A 393 -7.57 -15.21 -24.42
C THR A 393 -8.36 -14.63 -23.26
N ALA A 394 -7.74 -14.57 -22.06
CA ALA A 394 -8.36 -13.99 -20.87
C ALA A 394 -7.30 -13.52 -19.88
N ILE A 395 -7.71 -12.65 -18.96
CA ILE A 395 -6.97 -12.34 -17.74
C ILE A 395 -7.67 -13.00 -16.56
N VAL A 396 -6.92 -13.70 -15.72
CA VAL A 396 -7.39 -14.18 -14.42
C VAL A 396 -6.83 -13.23 -13.36
N ALA A 397 -7.71 -12.70 -12.50
CA ALA A 397 -7.32 -11.78 -11.42
C ALA A 397 -7.95 -12.21 -10.10
N ASP A 398 -7.10 -12.44 -9.09
CA ASP A 398 -7.54 -12.83 -7.75
C ASP A 398 -7.52 -11.64 -6.82
N CYS A 399 -8.53 -11.54 -5.93
CA CYS A 399 -8.65 -10.47 -4.95
C CYS A 399 -9.23 -10.95 -3.62
N CYS A 400 -9.07 -10.11 -2.59
CA CYS A 400 -9.76 -10.25 -1.31
C CYS A 400 -11.15 -9.62 -1.43
N GLU A 401 -12.15 -10.42 -1.80
CA GLU A 401 -13.49 -9.94 -2.14
C GLU A 401 -14.43 -9.98 -0.93
N HIS A 402 -15.05 -8.85 -0.60
CA HIS A 402 -15.92 -8.65 0.56
C HIS A 402 -17.41 -8.88 0.26
N ASN A 403 -17.76 -9.82 -0.64
CA ASN A 403 -19.14 -10.19 -1.01
C ASN A 403 -20.01 -8.97 -1.38
N ALA A 404 -19.46 -8.00 -2.12
CA ALA A 404 -20.11 -6.72 -2.44
C ALA A 404 -20.66 -5.98 -1.20
N ASN A 405 -20.04 -6.17 -0.03
CA ASN A 405 -20.50 -5.63 1.25
C ASN A 405 -19.66 -4.43 1.70
N THR A 406 -20.24 -3.23 1.65
CA THR A 406 -19.57 -1.99 2.06
C THR A 406 -19.49 -1.80 3.58
N SER A 407 -20.15 -2.65 4.38
CA SER A 407 -20.15 -2.54 5.85
C SER A 407 -18.76 -2.70 6.47
N ILE A 408 -17.80 -3.28 5.73
CA ILE A 408 -16.41 -3.36 6.17
C ILE A 408 -15.86 -1.99 6.54
N LEU A 409 -16.20 -0.93 5.79
CA LEU A 409 -15.76 0.44 6.10
C LEU A 409 -16.24 0.91 7.49
N ASP A 410 -17.46 0.56 7.89
CA ASP A 410 -17.98 0.88 9.22
C ASP A 410 -17.35 0.02 10.32
N LYS A 411 -17.05 -1.27 10.02
CA LYS A 411 -16.43 -2.19 10.99
C LYS A 411 -15.01 -1.78 11.37
N LEU A 412 -14.31 -1.05 10.51
CA LEU A 412 -12.97 -0.51 10.78
C LEU A 412 -12.96 0.77 11.63
N ARG A 413 -14.11 1.22 12.15
CA ARG A 413 -14.14 2.26 13.18
C ARG A 413 -13.50 1.75 14.47
N LEU A 414 -12.64 2.57 15.07
CA LEU A 414 -11.94 2.22 16.31
C LEU A 414 -12.90 1.84 17.45
N GLN A 415 -14.06 2.50 17.52
CA GLN A 415 -15.09 2.11 18.47
C GLN A 415 -15.55 0.67 18.29
N ASN A 416 -15.76 0.22 17.03
CA ASN A 416 -16.19 -1.14 16.74
C ASN A 416 -15.07 -2.15 17.05
N LEU A 417 -13.83 -1.84 16.64
CA LEU A 417 -12.68 -2.67 16.92
C LEU A 417 -12.44 -2.88 18.43
N ARG A 418 -12.66 -1.83 19.22
CA ARG A 418 -12.48 -1.83 20.67
C ARG A 418 -13.63 -2.48 21.44
N SER A 419 -14.89 -2.26 20.99
CA SER A 419 -16.09 -2.66 21.75
C SER A 419 -16.59 -4.06 21.42
N PHE A 420 -16.31 -4.58 20.21
CA PHE A 420 -16.86 -5.86 19.75
C PHE A 420 -15.82 -7.01 19.77
N ALA A 421 -14.77 -6.88 20.59
CA ALA A 421 -13.79 -7.93 20.75
C ALA A 421 -14.46 -9.26 21.16
N GLY A 422 -14.22 -10.32 20.40
CA GLY A 422 -14.83 -11.64 20.62
C GLY A 422 -16.28 -11.78 20.11
N GLN A 423 -16.85 -10.75 19.49
CA GLN A 423 -18.16 -10.85 18.81
C GLN A 423 -17.95 -11.17 17.32
N ASP A 424 -18.87 -11.91 16.74
CA ASP A 424 -18.84 -12.27 15.32
C ASP A 424 -19.48 -11.17 14.46
N VAL A 425 -18.72 -10.11 14.23
CA VAL A 425 -19.18 -8.91 13.50
C VAL A 425 -18.32 -8.56 12.28
N LEU A 426 -17.24 -9.30 12.01
CA LEU A 426 -16.45 -9.12 10.80
C LEU A 426 -17.27 -9.55 9.59
N PRO A 427 -17.44 -8.69 8.55
CA PRO A 427 -18.07 -9.11 7.31
C PRO A 427 -17.31 -10.28 6.66
N ASP A 428 -18.05 -11.13 5.96
CA ASP A 428 -17.44 -12.21 5.19
C ASP A 428 -16.62 -11.63 4.04
N ALA A 429 -15.47 -12.23 3.82
CA ALA A 429 -14.65 -12.04 2.64
C ALA A 429 -14.14 -13.39 2.15
N ARG A 430 -13.72 -13.45 0.90
CA ARG A 430 -13.24 -14.67 0.24
C ARG A 430 -12.11 -14.35 -0.73
N VAL A 431 -11.43 -15.37 -1.22
CA VAL A 431 -10.56 -15.23 -2.39
C VAL A 431 -11.46 -15.24 -3.63
N GLY A 432 -11.78 -14.06 -4.14
CA GLY A 432 -12.56 -13.88 -5.37
C GLY A 432 -11.64 -13.99 -6.59
N ARG A 433 -12.03 -14.78 -7.58
CA ARG A 433 -11.33 -14.95 -8.85
C ARG A 433 -12.17 -14.41 -9.98
N PHE A 434 -11.67 -13.40 -10.64
CA PHE A 434 -12.21 -12.91 -11.90
C PHE A 434 -11.60 -13.64 -13.08
N ARG A 435 -12.43 -13.98 -14.06
CA ARG A 435 -12.00 -14.34 -15.40
C ARG A 435 -12.52 -13.30 -16.38
N ILE A 436 -11.61 -12.57 -16.99
CA ILE A 436 -11.86 -11.39 -17.83
C ILE A 436 -11.51 -11.77 -19.27
N PRO A 437 -12.50 -12.11 -20.13
CA PRO A 437 -12.25 -12.55 -21.49
C PRO A 437 -11.72 -11.40 -22.37
N LEU A 438 -10.84 -11.74 -23.32
CA LEU A 438 -10.30 -10.85 -24.35
C LEU A 438 -10.78 -11.20 -25.75
N ASP A 439 -11.74 -12.10 -25.88
CA ASP A 439 -12.34 -12.58 -27.13
C ASP A 439 -13.47 -11.70 -27.67
N GLY A 440 -13.78 -10.59 -26.98
CA GLY A 440 -14.88 -9.68 -27.28
C GLY A 440 -16.17 -9.97 -26.51
N SER A 441 -16.19 -10.96 -25.62
CA SER A 441 -17.30 -11.17 -24.69
C SER A 441 -17.52 -9.93 -23.83
N PRO A 442 -18.78 -9.48 -23.65
CA PRO A 442 -19.09 -8.32 -22.81
C PRO A 442 -19.12 -8.62 -21.31
N PHE A 443 -19.13 -9.89 -20.92
CA PHE A 443 -19.27 -10.35 -19.53
C PHE A 443 -18.08 -11.18 -19.09
N GLY A 444 -17.68 -10.99 -17.84
CA GLY A 444 -16.71 -11.81 -17.14
C GLY A 444 -17.31 -12.44 -15.89
N ASP A 445 -16.58 -13.39 -15.33
CA ASP A 445 -17.02 -14.18 -14.18
C ASP A 445 -16.33 -13.71 -12.91
N LEU A 446 -17.00 -13.93 -11.77
CA LEU A 446 -16.44 -13.83 -10.42
C LEU A 446 -16.84 -15.08 -9.64
N GLU A 447 -15.88 -15.92 -9.34
CA GLU A 447 -16.06 -17.14 -8.55
C GLU A 447 -15.26 -17.09 -7.25
N SER A 448 -15.53 -18.03 -6.34
CA SER A 448 -14.65 -18.25 -5.19
C SER A 448 -13.52 -19.18 -5.58
N ALA A 449 -12.28 -18.72 -5.49
CA ALA A 449 -11.10 -19.54 -5.78
C ALA A 449 -10.81 -20.57 -4.69
N LEU A 450 -11.35 -20.35 -3.48
CA LEU A 450 -11.19 -21.19 -2.30
C LEU A 450 -12.53 -21.24 -1.55
N ASP A 451 -12.93 -22.38 -1.03
CA ASP A 451 -14.14 -22.49 -0.20
C ASP A 451 -13.96 -21.70 1.11
N PRO A 452 -14.69 -20.60 1.32
CA PRO A 452 -14.53 -19.78 2.50
C PRO A 452 -15.07 -20.44 3.78
N ASP A 453 -16.00 -21.37 3.66
CA ASP A 453 -16.59 -22.07 4.82
C ASP A 453 -15.63 -23.15 5.35
N GLU A 454 -14.87 -23.77 4.47
CA GLU A 454 -13.90 -24.81 4.83
C GLU A 454 -12.55 -24.19 5.28
N HIS A 455 -12.10 -23.12 4.60
CA HIS A 455 -10.73 -22.62 4.75
C HIS A 455 -10.63 -21.26 5.45
N GLY A 456 -11.70 -20.74 5.98
CA GLY A 456 -11.77 -19.47 6.71
C GLY A 456 -12.31 -18.32 5.89
N ARG A 457 -13.01 -17.43 6.57
CA ARG A 457 -13.64 -16.23 6.03
C ARG A 457 -12.87 -15.00 6.49
N GLY A 458 -13.08 -13.87 5.83
CA GLY A 458 -12.50 -12.60 6.22
C GLY A 458 -11.05 -12.43 5.79
N MET A 459 -10.68 -13.00 4.63
CA MET A 459 -9.34 -12.89 4.07
C MET A 459 -9.08 -11.51 3.49
N ASP A 460 -7.98 -10.91 3.90
CA ASP A 460 -7.47 -9.64 3.38
C ASP A 460 -5.97 -9.49 3.70
N MET A 461 -5.34 -8.37 3.36
CA MET A 461 -3.93 -8.11 3.64
C MET A 461 -3.02 -9.21 3.09
N CYS A 462 -2.95 -9.30 1.77
CA CYS A 462 -2.32 -10.42 1.07
C CYS A 462 -0.93 -10.11 0.54
N SER A 463 -0.10 -11.16 0.46
CA SER A 463 1.18 -11.14 -0.25
C SER A 463 1.39 -12.42 -1.07
N ILE A 464 2.31 -12.36 -2.01
CA ILE A 464 2.73 -13.48 -2.86
C ILE A 464 4.26 -13.49 -2.99
N ASN A 465 4.80 -14.54 -3.58
CA ASN A 465 6.19 -14.51 -4.03
C ASN A 465 6.37 -13.41 -5.10
N PRO A 466 7.24 -12.40 -4.88
CA PRO A 466 7.42 -11.29 -5.83
C PRO A 466 7.81 -11.72 -7.24
N ALA A 467 8.50 -12.86 -7.40
CA ALA A 467 8.85 -13.42 -8.71
C ALA A 467 7.63 -13.87 -9.53
N ARG A 468 6.46 -13.99 -8.90
CA ARG A 468 5.18 -14.37 -9.52
C ARG A 468 4.25 -13.19 -9.79
N LEU A 469 4.66 -11.99 -9.48
CA LEU A 469 3.85 -10.81 -9.78
C LEU A 469 3.54 -10.72 -11.28
N GLY A 470 2.26 -10.62 -11.61
CA GLY A 470 1.78 -10.56 -12.99
C GLY A 470 1.79 -11.89 -13.75
N LYS A 471 2.17 -13.00 -13.11
CA LYS A 471 2.35 -14.33 -13.71
C LYS A 471 1.51 -15.38 -13.00
N LYS A 472 1.31 -16.52 -13.67
CA LYS A 472 0.65 -17.66 -13.06
C LYS A 472 1.39 -18.10 -11.79
N TYR A 473 0.64 -18.31 -10.72
CA TYR A 473 1.15 -18.59 -9.39
C TYR A 473 0.28 -19.63 -8.69
N ARG A 474 0.80 -20.19 -7.62
CA ARG A 474 0.12 -21.21 -6.83
C ARG A 474 -0.21 -20.74 -5.42
N TYR A 475 0.71 -20.00 -4.78
CA TYR A 475 0.59 -19.70 -3.36
C TYR A 475 0.35 -18.20 -3.11
N ALA A 476 -0.59 -17.93 -2.18
CA ALA A 476 -0.79 -16.62 -1.58
C ALA A 476 -0.79 -16.74 -0.06
N TYR A 477 -0.48 -15.65 0.60
CA TYR A 477 -0.47 -15.51 2.05
C TYR A 477 -1.39 -14.35 2.41
N ALA A 478 -2.29 -14.52 3.39
CA ALA A 478 -3.26 -13.48 3.76
C ALA A 478 -3.59 -13.54 5.24
N CYS A 479 -4.17 -12.47 5.77
CA CYS A 479 -4.88 -12.52 7.04
C CYS A 479 -6.24 -13.17 6.83
N GLY A 480 -6.59 -14.13 7.69
CA GLY A 480 -7.87 -14.81 7.68
C GLY A 480 -8.63 -14.63 9.00
N ALA A 481 -9.77 -15.28 9.12
CA ALA A 481 -10.63 -15.15 10.27
C ALA A 481 -11.07 -16.50 10.83
N ARG A 482 -10.68 -16.78 12.07
CA ARG A 482 -11.30 -17.82 12.89
C ARG A 482 -12.42 -17.20 13.71
N ARG A 483 -13.64 -17.59 13.39
CA ARG A 483 -14.84 -17.03 14.02
C ARG A 483 -15.16 -17.68 15.38
N PRO A 484 -15.81 -16.96 16.32
CA PRO A 484 -16.29 -15.58 16.19
C PRO A 484 -15.17 -14.54 16.32
N CYS A 485 -15.20 -13.50 15.48
CA CYS A 485 -14.22 -12.43 15.52
C CYS A 485 -14.78 -11.10 14.98
N ASN A 486 -14.14 -9.99 15.38
CA ASN A 486 -14.46 -8.66 14.89
C ASN A 486 -13.38 -8.10 13.96
N PHE A 487 -12.27 -8.84 13.80
CA PHE A 487 -11.14 -8.49 12.94
C PHE A 487 -10.38 -9.77 12.56
N PRO A 488 -9.67 -9.81 11.42
CA PRO A 488 -8.82 -10.94 11.06
C PRO A 488 -7.86 -11.32 12.19
N ASN A 489 -7.79 -12.62 12.50
CA ASN A 489 -7.06 -13.15 13.65
C ASN A 489 -6.24 -14.41 13.34
N THR A 490 -6.13 -14.78 12.06
CA THR A 490 -5.27 -15.87 11.59
C THR A 490 -4.33 -15.36 10.50
N LEU A 491 -3.24 -16.07 10.30
CA LEU A 491 -2.47 -16.02 9.06
C LEU A 491 -2.80 -17.26 8.26
N THR A 492 -2.95 -17.11 6.95
CA THR A 492 -3.41 -18.18 6.07
C THR A 492 -2.50 -18.28 4.87
N LYS A 493 -1.89 -19.45 4.64
CA LYS A 493 -1.28 -19.84 3.38
C LYS A 493 -2.33 -20.50 2.51
N ILE A 494 -2.51 -19.99 1.31
CA ILE A 494 -3.51 -20.42 0.34
C ILE A 494 -2.81 -21.17 -0.80
N ASP A 495 -3.27 -22.37 -1.14
CA ASP A 495 -2.89 -23.11 -2.33
C ASP A 495 -4.03 -23.07 -3.35
N LEU A 496 -3.88 -22.22 -4.35
CA LEU A 496 -4.90 -21.97 -5.37
C LEU A 496 -5.05 -23.10 -6.39
N VAL A 497 -4.08 -24.01 -6.45
CA VAL A 497 -4.13 -25.19 -7.34
C VAL A 497 -4.89 -26.33 -6.67
N GLU A 498 -4.50 -26.67 -5.44
CA GLU A 498 -5.17 -27.72 -4.65
C GLU A 498 -6.46 -27.23 -3.98
N LYS A 499 -6.74 -25.93 -4.02
CA LYS A 499 -7.88 -25.26 -3.37
C LYS A 499 -7.94 -25.55 -1.86
N THR A 500 -6.78 -25.50 -1.21
CA THR A 500 -6.62 -25.75 0.24
C THR A 500 -5.95 -24.57 0.93
N ALA A 501 -6.03 -24.54 2.26
CA ALA A 501 -5.33 -23.56 3.06
C ALA A 501 -4.72 -24.15 4.33
N LYS A 502 -3.63 -23.53 4.81
CA LYS A 502 -3.03 -23.79 6.13
C LYS A 502 -3.13 -22.51 6.95
N ASN A 503 -3.54 -22.64 8.20
CA ASN A 503 -3.72 -21.52 9.10
C ASN A 503 -2.74 -21.57 10.27
N TRP A 504 -2.14 -20.42 10.59
CA TRP A 504 -1.55 -20.14 11.89
C TRP A 504 -2.56 -19.36 12.73
N TYR A 505 -2.72 -19.73 13.99
CA TYR A 505 -3.65 -19.08 14.92
C TYR A 505 -3.11 -19.14 16.33
N GLU A 506 -3.17 -18.02 17.04
CA GLU A 506 -2.94 -17.93 18.48
C GLU A 506 -4.07 -17.09 19.10
N GLU A 507 -4.69 -17.62 20.17
CA GLU A 507 -5.84 -16.98 20.80
C GLU A 507 -5.47 -15.60 21.38
N GLY A 508 -6.33 -14.63 21.16
CA GLY A 508 -6.13 -13.27 21.66
C GLY A 508 -5.06 -12.47 20.91
N THR A 509 -4.68 -12.90 19.72
CA THR A 509 -3.75 -12.16 18.87
C THR A 509 -4.43 -11.53 17.66
N VAL A 510 -3.82 -10.46 17.16
CA VAL A 510 -4.16 -9.78 15.90
C VAL A 510 -2.87 -9.70 15.07
N PRO A 511 -2.69 -10.61 14.11
CA PRO A 511 -1.57 -10.55 13.17
C PRO A 511 -1.83 -9.48 12.10
N SER A 512 -0.76 -8.86 11.59
CA SER A 512 -0.79 -8.00 10.40
C SER A 512 -0.46 -8.79 9.13
N GLU A 513 -0.36 -8.11 8.00
CA GLU A 513 -0.04 -8.73 6.70
C GLU A 513 1.10 -9.77 6.81
N PRO A 514 0.91 -11.02 6.35
CA PRO A 514 1.97 -11.99 6.22
C PRO A 514 2.79 -11.71 4.97
N PHE A 515 3.98 -11.16 5.13
CA PHE A 515 4.86 -10.79 4.01
C PHE A 515 5.81 -11.93 3.65
N PHE A 516 5.75 -12.40 2.40
CA PHE A 516 6.62 -13.48 1.92
C PHE A 516 8.01 -12.95 1.56
N VAL A 517 9.04 -13.61 2.10
CA VAL A 517 10.45 -13.36 1.77
C VAL A 517 11.06 -14.64 1.18
N PRO A 518 11.41 -14.65 -0.11
CA PRO A 518 11.99 -15.83 -0.74
C PRO A 518 13.40 -16.13 -0.20
N ARG A 519 13.74 -17.41 -0.10
CA ARG A 519 15.13 -17.83 0.14
C ARG A 519 15.99 -17.45 -1.08
N PRO A 520 17.17 -16.87 -0.90
CA PRO A 520 18.08 -16.60 -2.02
C PRO A 520 18.37 -17.86 -2.84
N GLY A 521 18.15 -17.79 -4.15
CA GLY A 521 18.34 -18.94 -5.06
C GLY A 521 17.23 -20.00 -5.01
N ALA A 522 16.09 -19.73 -4.36
CA ALA A 522 14.93 -20.62 -4.32
C ALA A 522 14.40 -20.92 -5.73
N VAL A 523 14.07 -22.20 -5.97
CA VAL A 523 13.43 -22.66 -7.21
C VAL A 523 11.93 -22.85 -7.00
N GLU A 524 11.53 -23.39 -5.84
CA GLU A 524 10.13 -23.57 -5.49
C GLU A 524 9.49 -22.24 -5.10
N GLU A 525 8.22 -22.07 -5.46
CA GLU A 525 7.50 -20.81 -5.27
C GLU A 525 7.36 -20.43 -3.80
N ASP A 526 7.21 -21.40 -2.92
CA ASP A 526 7.01 -21.23 -1.48
C ASP A 526 8.28 -21.53 -0.63
N ASP A 527 9.46 -21.62 -1.27
CA ASP A 527 10.73 -21.75 -0.52
C ASP A 527 11.16 -20.38 0.01
N GLY A 528 10.87 -20.15 1.28
CA GLY A 528 11.12 -18.90 1.97
C GLY A 528 10.49 -18.86 3.34
N VAL A 529 10.26 -17.65 3.84
CA VAL A 529 9.54 -17.40 5.09
C VAL A 529 8.40 -16.41 4.88
N ALA A 530 7.36 -16.51 5.71
CA ALA A 530 6.35 -15.48 5.86
C ALA A 530 6.58 -14.75 7.19
N ILE A 531 6.67 -13.42 7.15
CA ILE A 531 6.90 -12.58 8.33
C ILE A 531 5.64 -11.75 8.60
N SER A 532 5.16 -11.75 9.85
CA SER A 532 4.04 -10.92 10.27
C SER A 532 4.30 -10.31 11.63
N MET A 533 3.90 -9.04 11.83
CA MET A 533 3.85 -8.46 13.16
C MET A 533 2.55 -8.89 13.86
N VAL A 534 2.68 -9.38 15.07
CA VAL A 534 1.58 -9.86 15.89
C VAL A 534 1.45 -9.00 17.13
N SER A 535 0.24 -8.54 17.41
CA SER A 535 -0.12 -7.85 18.65
C SER A 535 -1.03 -8.75 19.48
N ALA A 536 -0.73 -8.95 20.76
CA ALA A 536 -1.49 -9.80 21.64
C ALA A 536 -2.30 -9.00 22.67
N LYS A 537 -3.37 -9.60 23.16
CA LYS A 537 -4.29 -8.97 24.13
C LYS A 537 -3.62 -8.63 25.47
N ASP A 538 -2.63 -9.42 25.88
CA ASP A 538 -1.85 -9.19 27.09
C ASP A 538 -0.88 -8.00 26.99
N GLY A 539 -0.72 -7.43 25.81
CA GLY A 539 0.18 -6.32 25.51
C GLY A 539 1.54 -6.75 25.00
N SER A 540 1.77 -8.05 24.77
CA SER A 540 2.96 -8.50 24.05
C SER A 540 2.85 -8.22 22.56
N ALA A 541 3.99 -8.05 21.90
CA ALA A 541 4.08 -7.90 20.45
C ALA A 541 5.38 -8.51 19.94
N TYR A 542 5.34 -9.12 18.77
CA TYR A 542 6.49 -9.79 18.18
C TYR A 542 6.40 -9.84 16.65
N ALA A 543 7.56 -9.91 16.01
CA ALA A 543 7.66 -10.32 14.63
C ALA A 543 7.70 -11.85 14.58
N LEU A 544 6.65 -12.43 14.01
CA LEU A 544 6.51 -13.87 13.79
C LEU A 544 7.17 -14.25 12.47
N VAL A 545 7.97 -15.31 12.49
CA VAL A 545 8.57 -15.88 11.28
C VAL A 545 8.07 -17.31 11.10
N LEU A 546 7.34 -17.54 10.02
CA LEU A 546 6.83 -18.84 9.62
C LEU A 546 7.66 -19.42 8.47
N ASP A 547 7.93 -20.72 8.47
CA ASP A 547 8.37 -21.43 7.27
C ASP A 547 7.26 -21.39 6.23
N ALA A 548 7.52 -20.78 5.08
CA ALA A 548 6.46 -20.54 4.11
C ALA A 548 5.95 -21.82 3.43
N LYS A 549 6.71 -22.90 3.42
CA LYS A 549 6.33 -24.19 2.83
C LYS A 549 5.43 -25.00 3.77
N THR A 550 5.82 -25.16 5.02
CA THR A 550 5.06 -25.92 6.02
C THR A 550 4.00 -25.09 6.72
N PHE A 551 4.20 -23.80 6.78
CA PHE A 551 3.45 -22.78 7.51
C PHE A 551 3.51 -22.98 9.03
N GLN A 552 4.60 -23.56 9.50
CA GLN A 552 4.92 -23.73 10.90
C GLN A 552 5.79 -22.59 11.40
N GLU A 553 5.63 -22.24 12.68
CA GLU A 553 6.46 -21.23 13.33
C GLU A 553 7.92 -21.66 13.43
N ILE A 554 8.82 -20.75 13.05
CA ILE A 554 10.26 -20.90 13.16
C ILE A 554 10.79 -20.09 14.35
N ALA A 555 10.37 -18.84 14.46
CA ALA A 555 10.87 -17.93 15.48
C ALA A 555 9.91 -16.77 15.75
N ARG A 556 10.06 -16.16 16.94
CA ARG A 556 9.46 -14.90 17.35
C ARG A 556 10.55 -13.94 17.78
N ALA A 557 10.50 -12.71 17.28
CA ALA A 557 11.35 -11.60 17.73
C ALA A 557 10.48 -10.62 18.53
N LYS A 558 10.63 -10.62 19.87
CA LYS A 558 9.73 -9.93 20.79
C LYS A 558 10.11 -8.47 21.00
N PHE A 559 9.14 -7.59 20.89
CA PHE A 559 9.25 -6.19 21.29
C PHE A 559 9.04 -6.02 22.81
N PRO A 560 9.67 -5.00 23.43
CA PRO A 560 9.59 -4.81 24.89
C PRO A 560 8.23 -4.27 25.36
N TYR A 561 7.33 -3.92 24.46
CA TYR A 561 5.98 -3.42 24.74
C TYR A 561 5.03 -3.61 23.56
N ALA A 562 3.76 -3.35 23.83
CA ALA A 562 2.70 -3.48 22.84
C ALA A 562 2.94 -2.61 21.59
N MET A 563 2.69 -3.20 20.44
CA MET A 563 2.75 -2.52 19.15
C MET A 563 1.33 -2.34 18.59
N PRO A 564 1.01 -1.19 18.00
CA PRO A 564 -0.24 -0.99 17.30
C PRO A 564 -0.35 -1.89 16.08
N TYR A 565 -1.58 -2.16 15.63
CA TYR A 565 -1.82 -2.81 14.35
C TYR A 565 -1.22 -1.97 13.21
N GLY A 566 -0.54 -2.61 12.29
CA GLY A 566 -0.02 -1.98 11.07
C GLY A 566 -0.62 -2.60 9.82
N LEU A 567 -0.49 -1.90 8.69
CA LEU A 567 -1.07 -2.31 7.42
C LEU A 567 -0.06 -3.10 6.58
N HIS A 568 0.66 -2.45 5.69
CA HIS A 568 1.45 -3.10 4.66
C HIS A 568 2.94 -3.04 4.90
N CYS A 569 3.63 -3.98 4.28
CA CYS A 569 5.03 -4.29 4.54
C CYS A 569 5.87 -4.26 3.27
N CYS A 570 7.17 -4.12 3.43
CA CYS A 570 8.13 -4.42 2.38
C CYS A 570 9.41 -5.03 2.95
N TRP A 571 10.16 -5.67 2.07
CA TRP A 571 11.48 -6.21 2.37
C TRP A 571 12.57 -5.39 1.67
N VAL A 572 13.57 -4.99 2.42
CA VAL A 572 14.79 -4.37 1.91
C VAL A 572 15.91 -5.38 2.07
N PRO A 573 16.31 -6.06 0.98
CA PRO A 573 17.41 -7.00 1.05
C PRO A 573 18.69 -6.24 1.36
N ARG A 574 19.59 -6.86 2.09
CA ARG A 574 20.91 -6.30 2.29
C ARG A 574 21.73 -6.45 1.01
N ASN A 575 22.33 -5.38 0.55
CA ASN A 575 23.28 -5.45 -0.55
C ASN A 575 24.51 -6.20 -0.08
N SER A 576 24.90 -7.24 -0.80
CA SER A 576 26.08 -8.08 -0.49
C SER A 576 27.41 -7.33 -0.55
N ASP A 577 27.40 -6.07 -1.01
CA ASP A 577 28.58 -5.25 -1.30
C ASP A 577 28.71 -3.98 -0.41
N ALA A 578 27.97 -3.91 0.73
CA ALA A 578 28.08 -2.80 1.69
C ALA A 578 28.85 -3.22 2.96
#